data_19ec4dc2a88a973bf66905c42df27a2d
#
_entry.id   19ec4dc2a88a973bf66905c42df27a2d
#
_cell.length_a   1.000
_cell.length_b   1.000
_cell.length_c   1.000
_cell.angle_alpha   90.00
_cell.angle_beta   90.00
_cell.angle_gamma   90.00
#
_symmetry.space_group_name_H-M   'P 1'
#
loop_
_entity.id
_entity.type
_entity.pdbx_description
1 polymer ?
#
loop_
_entity_poly.entity_id
_entity_poly.type
_entity_poly.pdbx_seq_one_letter_code
_entity_poly.pdbx_strand_id
1 'polypeptide(L)'
;MSIRSLAIVAAIAAVAAAPMSAVLADRPTAGVKPMVEVVEQLEKQGYGPFSEVSFDDGDWEVEVYKDGVAYELAVDGRTGKVLSEYRDDPEARPPRDAQPLSQILRLTLKAGYTDLEDASFERRYWEIEAYRDGLKYEILVHPTTGEIVSQRRDD
;
A
#
# COMPACT_ATOMS: atom_id res chain seq x y z
N MET A 1 16.39 -71.61 -20.65
CA MET A 1 16.51 -70.74 -19.46
C MET A 1 16.42 -69.34 -19.92
N SER A 2 15.27 -68.69 -19.61
CA SER A 2 14.98 -67.35 -20.04
C SER A 2 15.47 -66.35 -19.01
N ILE A 3 16.33 -65.45 -19.41
CA ILE A 3 16.78 -64.33 -18.60
C ILE A 3 15.82 -63.12 -18.90
N ARG A 4 15.01 -62.80 -17.96
CA ARG A 4 14.13 -61.63 -18.04
C ARG A 4 14.95 -60.42 -17.69
N SER A 5 15.20 -59.54 -18.68
CA SER A 5 15.72 -58.17 -18.44
C SER A 5 14.68 -57.28 -17.85
N LEU A 6 14.94 -56.79 -16.64
CA LEU A 6 14.13 -55.80 -15.97
C LEU A 6 14.57 -54.40 -16.47
N ALA A 7 13.73 -53.76 -17.24
CA ALA A 7 13.95 -52.36 -17.64
C ALA A 7 13.47 -51.44 -16.50
N ILE A 8 14.44 -50.76 -15.91
CA ILE A 8 14.16 -49.68 -14.93
C ILE A 8 13.81 -48.42 -15.71
N VAL A 9 12.55 -48.05 -15.68
CA VAL A 9 12.09 -46.75 -16.18
C VAL A 9 12.36 -45.72 -15.10
N ALA A 10 13.36 -44.89 -15.29
CA ALA A 10 13.61 -43.73 -14.46
C ALA A 10 12.61 -42.64 -14.86
N ALA A 11 11.61 -42.39 -14.02
CA ALA A 11 10.71 -41.26 -14.14
C ALA A 11 11.47 -40.00 -13.71
N ILE A 12 11.83 -39.17 -14.67
CA ILE A 12 12.36 -37.83 -14.43
C ILE A 12 11.13 -36.94 -14.08
N ALA A 13 10.95 -36.66 -12.80
CA ALA A 13 10.02 -35.66 -12.37
C ALA A 13 10.56 -34.28 -12.78
N ALA A 14 10.01 -33.71 -13.83
CA ALA A 14 10.23 -32.30 -14.19
C ALA A 14 9.53 -31.46 -13.12
N VAL A 15 10.31 -30.91 -12.20
CA VAL A 15 9.84 -29.81 -11.33
C VAL A 15 9.66 -28.61 -12.24
N ALA A 16 8.42 -28.35 -12.62
CA ALA A 16 8.05 -27.10 -13.24
C ALA A 16 8.23 -25.98 -12.20
N ALA A 17 9.32 -25.24 -12.32
CA ALA A 17 9.46 -23.97 -11.64
C ALA A 17 8.34 -23.07 -12.19
N ALA A 18 7.29 -22.87 -11.39
CA ALA A 18 6.33 -21.81 -11.67
C ALA A 18 7.10 -20.48 -11.73
N PRO A 19 6.90 -19.66 -12.76
CA PRO A 19 7.44 -18.31 -12.71
C PRO A 19 6.88 -17.64 -11.46
N MET A 20 7.75 -17.25 -10.56
CA MET A 20 7.40 -16.25 -9.55
C MET A 20 7.04 -15.01 -10.37
N SER A 21 5.74 -14.83 -10.61
CA SER A 21 5.22 -13.55 -11.06
C SER A 21 5.58 -12.58 -9.94
N ALA A 22 6.62 -11.79 -10.20
CA ALA A 22 6.97 -10.71 -9.31
C ALA A 22 5.69 -9.88 -9.09
N VAL A 23 5.34 -9.67 -7.85
CA VAL A 23 4.31 -8.75 -7.40
C VAL A 23 4.78 -7.35 -7.82
N LEU A 24 4.55 -7.00 -9.08
CA LEU A 24 4.69 -5.64 -9.62
C LEU A 24 3.31 -4.98 -9.76
N ALA A 25 2.28 -5.63 -9.19
CA ALA A 25 0.89 -5.25 -9.42
C ALA A 25 0.48 -3.99 -8.67
N ASP A 26 1.15 -3.64 -7.59
CA ASP A 26 0.66 -2.65 -6.64
C ASP A 26 1.35 -1.28 -6.77
N ARG A 27 2.34 -1.13 -7.64
CA ARG A 27 3.00 0.15 -7.87
C ARG A 27 2.15 1.05 -8.75
N PRO A 28 1.80 2.26 -8.28
CA PRO A 28 1.06 3.23 -9.09
C PRO A 28 1.78 3.50 -10.43
N THR A 29 1.06 3.31 -11.52
CA THR A 29 1.59 3.47 -12.88
C THR A 29 1.33 4.87 -13.43
N ALA A 30 1.92 5.18 -14.59
CA ALA A 30 1.69 6.45 -15.27
C ALA A 30 0.18 6.67 -15.54
N GLY A 31 -0.32 7.86 -15.20
CA GLY A 31 -1.72 8.23 -15.34
C GLY A 31 -2.60 7.97 -14.11
N VAL A 32 -2.06 7.32 -13.09
CA VAL A 32 -2.70 7.21 -11.77
C VAL A 32 -2.39 8.48 -10.96
N LYS A 33 -3.39 9.02 -10.29
CA LYS A 33 -3.19 10.14 -9.34
C LYS A 33 -2.32 9.68 -8.18
N PRO A 34 -1.28 10.45 -7.83
CA PRO A 34 -0.48 10.16 -6.66
C PRO A 34 -1.32 10.09 -5.37
N MET A 35 -0.94 9.23 -4.43
CA MET A 35 -1.62 9.07 -3.15
C MET A 35 -1.88 10.42 -2.46
N VAL A 36 -0.89 11.31 -2.43
CA VAL A 36 -1.03 12.62 -1.78
C VAL A 36 -2.16 13.46 -2.36
N GLU A 37 -2.36 13.43 -3.68
CA GLU A 37 -3.46 14.17 -4.34
C GLU A 37 -4.83 13.58 -3.99
N VAL A 38 -4.94 12.26 -3.95
CA VAL A 38 -6.17 11.55 -3.55
C VAL A 38 -6.52 11.88 -2.11
N VAL A 39 -5.55 11.79 -1.20
CA VAL A 39 -5.75 12.12 0.22
C VAL A 39 -6.17 13.58 0.39
N GLU A 40 -5.51 14.53 -0.26
CA GLU A 40 -5.88 15.95 -0.21
C GLU A 40 -7.30 16.21 -0.72
N GLN A 41 -7.68 15.52 -1.78
CA GLN A 41 -9.03 15.63 -2.35
C GLN A 41 -10.08 15.11 -1.36
N LEU A 42 -9.83 14.00 -0.69
CA LEU A 42 -10.70 13.44 0.33
C LEU A 42 -10.75 14.31 1.58
N GLU A 43 -9.62 14.84 2.05
CA GLU A 43 -9.58 15.79 3.18
C GLU A 43 -10.44 17.03 2.91
N LYS A 44 -10.40 17.59 1.70
CA LYS A 44 -11.26 18.71 1.27
C LYS A 44 -12.75 18.36 1.27
N GLN A 45 -13.10 17.10 1.14
CA GLN A 45 -14.48 16.59 1.20
C GLN A 45 -14.93 16.26 2.64
N GLY A 46 -14.06 16.48 3.62
CA GLY A 46 -14.35 16.27 5.05
C GLY A 46 -14.02 14.87 5.55
N TYR A 47 -13.29 14.06 4.77
CA TYR A 47 -12.79 12.78 5.25
C TYR A 47 -11.54 12.97 6.12
N GLY A 48 -11.45 12.19 7.18
CA GLY A 48 -10.33 12.15 8.11
C GLY A 48 -10.79 11.92 9.56
N PRO A 49 -9.91 11.42 10.39
CA PRO A 49 -8.58 10.89 10.08
C PRO A 49 -8.61 9.64 9.22
N PHE A 50 -7.50 9.35 8.55
CA PHE A 50 -7.29 8.12 7.78
C PHE A 50 -6.72 7.03 8.66
N SER A 51 -7.06 5.78 8.36
CA SER A 51 -6.44 4.57 8.94
C SER A 51 -5.51 3.93 7.93
N GLU A 52 -5.92 3.82 6.67
CA GLU A 52 -5.14 3.22 5.60
C GLU A 52 -5.47 3.84 4.25
N VAL A 53 -4.49 3.90 3.37
CA VAL A 53 -4.62 4.20 1.93
C VAL A 53 -3.69 3.27 1.19
N SER A 54 -4.22 2.38 0.36
CA SER A 54 -3.45 1.40 -0.41
C SER A 54 -3.85 1.41 -1.89
N PHE A 55 -2.89 1.08 -2.75
CA PHE A 55 -3.14 0.98 -4.19
C PHE A 55 -3.29 -0.48 -4.59
N ASP A 56 -4.44 -0.84 -5.17
CA ASP A 56 -4.73 -2.17 -5.65
C ASP A 56 -5.50 -2.13 -6.97
N ASP A 57 -5.12 -2.98 -7.92
CA ASP A 57 -5.79 -3.19 -9.21
C ASP A 57 -6.16 -1.89 -9.98
N GLY A 58 -5.38 -0.82 -9.81
CA GLY A 58 -5.58 0.44 -10.53
C GLY A 58 -6.40 1.49 -9.79
N ASP A 59 -6.93 1.16 -8.64
CA ASP A 59 -7.72 2.03 -7.77
C ASP A 59 -7.06 2.21 -6.40
N TRP A 60 -7.53 3.18 -5.64
CA TRP A 60 -7.14 3.38 -4.25
C TRP A 60 -8.20 2.82 -3.31
N GLU A 61 -7.81 1.95 -2.41
CA GLU A 61 -8.61 1.54 -1.27
C GLU A 61 -8.29 2.44 -0.08
N VAL A 62 -9.30 2.94 0.61
CA VAL A 62 -9.13 3.94 1.67
C VAL A 62 -9.99 3.59 2.86
N GLU A 63 -9.35 3.37 4.01
CA GLU A 63 -10.02 3.29 5.30
C GLU A 63 -9.93 4.64 6.01
N VAL A 64 -11.07 5.25 6.27
CA VAL A 64 -11.13 6.65 6.71
C VAL A 64 -12.35 6.94 7.57
N TYR A 65 -12.23 7.93 8.44
CA TYR A 65 -13.36 8.43 9.20
C TYR A 65 -13.98 9.66 8.52
N LYS A 66 -15.29 9.81 8.71
CA LYS A 66 -16.03 11.01 8.40
C LYS A 66 -17.11 11.21 9.47
N ASP A 67 -17.11 12.38 10.10
CA ASP A 67 -18.03 12.69 11.20
C ASP A 67 -18.02 11.62 12.33
N GLY A 68 -16.84 11.02 12.59
CA GLY A 68 -16.64 10.01 13.61
C GLY A 68 -17.08 8.59 13.24
N VAL A 69 -17.53 8.38 12.01
CA VAL A 69 -17.93 7.07 11.49
C VAL A 69 -16.84 6.54 10.56
N ALA A 70 -16.46 5.26 10.72
CA ALA A 70 -15.49 4.59 9.84
C ALA A 70 -16.14 4.18 8.52
N TYR A 71 -15.41 4.38 7.44
CA TYR A 71 -15.79 4.01 6.08
C TYR A 71 -14.62 3.37 5.34
N GLU A 72 -14.96 2.41 4.48
CA GLU A 72 -14.10 1.91 3.42
C GLU A 72 -14.54 2.53 2.10
N LEU A 73 -13.61 3.14 1.37
CA LEU A 73 -13.83 3.77 0.07
C LEU A 73 -13.03 3.05 -1.00
N ALA A 74 -13.62 2.85 -2.17
CA ALA A 74 -12.87 2.65 -3.40
C ALA A 74 -12.82 3.97 -4.17
N VAL A 75 -11.62 4.37 -4.59
CA VAL A 75 -11.39 5.65 -5.28
C VAL A 75 -10.70 5.37 -6.61
N ASP A 76 -11.30 5.83 -7.70
CA ASP A 76 -10.74 5.65 -9.04
C ASP A 76 -9.32 6.23 -9.13
N GLY A 77 -8.36 5.39 -9.50
CA GLY A 77 -6.94 5.74 -9.51
C GLY A 77 -6.59 6.86 -10.50
N ARG A 78 -7.37 7.08 -11.54
CA ARG A 78 -7.10 8.10 -12.57
C ARG A 78 -7.79 9.42 -12.27
N THR A 79 -9.04 9.35 -11.84
CA THR A 79 -9.88 10.54 -11.65
C THR A 79 -9.92 11.02 -10.21
N GLY A 80 -9.65 10.15 -9.24
CA GLY A 80 -9.79 10.43 -7.82
C GLY A 80 -11.25 10.46 -7.36
N LYS A 81 -12.20 9.97 -8.16
CA LYS A 81 -13.60 9.89 -7.77
C LYS A 81 -13.84 8.73 -6.82
N VAL A 82 -14.63 8.95 -5.79
CA VAL A 82 -15.15 7.89 -4.93
C VAL A 82 -16.11 7.03 -5.73
N LEU A 83 -15.77 5.77 -5.94
CA LEU A 83 -16.57 4.78 -6.67
C LEU A 83 -17.57 4.09 -5.74
N SER A 84 -17.15 3.82 -4.50
CA SER A 84 -17.98 3.20 -3.49
C SER A 84 -17.62 3.72 -2.10
N GLU A 85 -18.61 3.72 -1.20
CA GLU A 85 -18.46 4.09 0.20
C GLU A 85 -19.32 3.15 1.03
N TYR A 86 -18.68 2.41 1.94
CA TYR A 86 -19.35 1.50 2.85
C TYR A 86 -18.97 1.83 4.29
N ARG A 87 -19.91 1.67 5.21
CA ARG A 87 -19.57 1.71 6.62
C ARG A 87 -18.71 0.50 6.96
N ASP A 88 -17.70 0.77 7.75
CA ASP A 88 -16.75 -0.23 8.20
C ASP A 88 -16.65 -0.25 9.74
N ASP A 89 -15.98 -1.27 10.25
CA ASP A 89 -15.64 -1.37 11.66
C ASP A 89 -14.55 -0.32 11.99
N PRO A 90 -14.53 0.19 13.24
CA PRO A 90 -13.51 1.15 13.64
C PRO A 90 -12.10 0.56 13.56
N GLU A 91 -11.25 1.18 12.75
CA GLU A 91 -9.83 0.85 12.59
C GLU A 91 -8.93 1.75 13.45
N ALA A 92 -7.65 1.35 13.58
CA ALA A 92 -6.65 2.16 14.24
C ALA A 92 -6.51 3.52 13.53
N ARG A 93 -6.45 4.59 14.29
CA ARG A 93 -6.32 5.95 13.77
C ARG A 93 -5.27 6.75 14.53
N PRO A 94 -4.65 7.74 13.88
CA PRO A 94 -3.71 8.63 14.52
C PRO A 94 -4.31 9.36 15.73
N PRO A 95 -3.48 9.78 16.70
CA PRO A 95 -3.92 10.60 17.81
C PRO A 95 -4.46 11.97 17.32
N ARG A 96 -5.21 12.66 18.18
CA ARG A 96 -5.87 13.92 17.81
C ARG A 96 -4.90 15.05 17.43
N ASP A 97 -3.69 15.01 17.94
CA ASP A 97 -2.62 15.97 17.67
C ASP A 97 -1.73 15.56 16.49
N ALA A 98 -2.09 14.50 15.77
CA ALA A 98 -1.40 14.10 14.56
C ALA A 98 -1.58 15.13 13.44
N GLN A 99 -0.56 15.26 12.60
CA GLN A 99 -0.67 16.02 11.36
C GLN A 99 -1.64 15.32 10.39
N PRO A 100 -2.31 16.07 9.49
CA PRO A 100 -3.07 15.47 8.40
C PRO A 100 -2.20 14.50 7.60
N LEU A 101 -2.79 13.41 7.12
CA LEU A 101 -2.04 12.41 6.33
C LEU A 101 -1.38 13.05 5.11
N SER A 102 -2.05 13.97 4.42
CA SER A 102 -1.46 14.69 3.28
C SER A 102 -0.13 15.37 3.63
N GLN A 103 -0.02 15.93 4.83
CA GLN A 103 1.22 16.55 5.30
C GLN A 103 2.32 15.52 5.55
N ILE A 104 1.99 14.38 6.16
CA ILE A 104 2.91 13.26 6.37
C ILE A 104 3.44 12.74 5.02
N LEU A 105 2.55 12.55 4.04
CA LEU A 105 2.94 12.11 2.70
C LEU A 105 3.84 13.12 2.00
N ARG A 106 3.57 14.43 2.11
CA ARG A 106 4.43 15.49 1.56
C ARG A 106 5.83 15.48 2.17
N LEU A 107 5.94 15.26 3.47
CA LEU A 107 7.23 15.16 4.16
C LEU A 107 8.00 13.91 3.68
N THR A 108 7.32 12.80 3.45
CA THR A 108 7.91 11.58 2.91
C THR A 108 8.45 11.80 1.49
N LEU A 109 7.67 12.47 0.62
CA LEU A 109 8.11 12.85 -0.72
C LEU A 109 9.32 13.79 -0.67
N LYS A 110 9.31 14.77 0.23
CA LYS A 110 10.41 15.72 0.43
C LYS A 110 11.70 15.02 0.88
N ALA A 111 11.59 13.90 1.58
CA ALA A 111 12.73 13.07 2.00
C ALA A 111 13.33 12.25 0.83
N GLY A 112 12.78 12.35 -0.39
CA GLY A 112 13.29 11.72 -1.60
C GLY A 112 12.61 10.39 -1.97
N TYR A 113 11.52 10.03 -1.30
CA TYR A 113 10.71 8.88 -1.69
C TYR A 113 9.71 9.27 -2.78
N THR A 114 9.35 8.30 -3.61
CA THR A 114 8.41 8.46 -4.73
C THR A 114 7.44 7.28 -4.76
N ASP A 115 6.41 7.37 -5.60
CA ASP A 115 5.48 6.27 -5.86
C ASP A 115 5.01 5.58 -4.56
N LEU A 116 4.41 6.38 -3.67
CA LEU A 116 3.81 5.88 -2.44
C LEU A 116 2.65 4.97 -2.80
N GLU A 117 2.70 3.70 -2.36
CA GLU A 117 1.69 2.70 -2.72
C GLU A 117 0.83 2.25 -1.54
N ASP A 118 1.36 2.35 -0.34
CA ASP A 118 0.64 2.05 0.89
C ASP A 118 0.99 3.04 1.99
N ALA A 119 0.00 3.39 2.82
CA ALA A 119 0.17 4.16 4.05
C ALA A 119 -0.85 3.67 5.07
N SER A 120 -0.42 2.93 6.06
CA SER A 120 -1.27 2.41 7.13
C SER A 120 -0.82 2.93 8.50
N PHE A 121 -1.80 3.21 9.38
CA PHE A 121 -1.50 3.63 10.73
C PHE A 121 -1.48 2.42 11.68
N GLU A 122 -0.27 1.99 12.04
CA GLU A 122 -0.05 0.86 12.92
C GLU A 122 0.85 1.21 14.10
N ARG A 123 0.58 0.64 15.26
CA ARG A 123 1.46 0.68 16.45
C ARG A 123 2.03 2.06 16.80
N ARG A 124 1.26 3.13 16.57
CA ARG A 124 1.59 4.55 16.84
C ARG A 124 2.35 5.26 15.72
N TYR A 125 2.66 4.63 14.60
CA TYR A 125 3.37 5.22 13.48
C TYR A 125 2.58 5.05 12.19
N TRP A 126 2.83 5.93 11.24
CA TRP A 126 2.52 5.65 9.85
C TRP A 126 3.57 4.69 9.31
N GLU A 127 3.14 3.56 8.81
CA GLU A 127 3.94 2.66 7.99
C GLU A 127 3.64 2.99 6.53
N ILE A 128 4.66 3.42 5.78
CA ILE A 128 4.51 3.88 4.41
C ILE A 128 5.40 3.04 3.50
N GLU A 129 4.83 2.44 2.48
CA GLU A 129 5.55 1.78 1.41
C GLU A 129 5.75 2.73 0.23
N ALA A 130 7.00 2.91 -0.15
CA ALA A 130 7.39 3.86 -1.19
C ALA A 130 8.70 3.45 -1.86
N TYR A 131 9.04 4.12 -2.95
CA TYR A 131 10.24 3.85 -3.73
C TYR A 131 11.27 4.98 -3.58
N ARG A 132 12.54 4.61 -3.61
CA ARG A 132 13.67 5.53 -3.76
C ARG A 132 14.77 4.84 -4.58
N ASP A 133 15.25 5.50 -5.62
CA ASP A 133 16.27 4.96 -6.55
C ASP A 133 15.85 3.59 -7.15
N GLY A 134 14.55 3.40 -7.41
CA GLY A 134 13.99 2.17 -7.96
C GLY A 134 13.84 1.01 -6.97
N LEU A 135 14.20 1.20 -5.71
CA LEU A 135 14.07 0.21 -4.64
C LEU A 135 12.88 0.53 -3.74
N LYS A 136 12.15 -0.49 -3.33
CA LYS A 136 11.03 -0.38 -2.39
C LYS A 136 11.52 -0.28 -0.96
N TYR A 137 10.89 0.58 -0.19
CA TYR A 137 11.15 0.78 1.24
C TYR A 137 9.87 0.80 2.04
N GLU A 138 9.92 0.24 3.23
CA GLU A 138 8.98 0.43 4.31
C GLU A 138 9.53 1.50 5.25
N ILE A 139 8.74 2.53 5.50
CA ILE A 139 9.16 3.74 6.21
C ILE A 139 8.23 3.95 7.39
N LEU A 140 8.76 4.08 8.59
CA LEU A 140 7.97 4.46 9.77
C LEU A 140 8.08 5.97 10.00
N VAL A 141 6.93 6.64 10.04
CA VAL A 141 6.84 8.09 10.21
C VAL A 141 6.02 8.42 11.47
N HIS A 142 6.56 9.32 12.29
CA HIS A 142 5.87 9.76 13.49
C HIS A 142 4.67 10.64 13.12
N PRO A 143 3.45 10.32 13.60
CA PRO A 143 2.23 10.99 13.12
C PRO A 143 2.13 12.46 13.51
N THR A 144 2.72 12.87 14.63
CA THR A 144 2.65 14.25 15.11
C THR A 144 3.77 15.11 14.57
N THR A 145 5.00 14.58 14.50
CA THR A 145 6.18 15.35 14.07
C THR A 145 6.49 15.22 12.58
N GLY A 146 6.04 14.13 11.93
CA GLY A 146 6.41 13.82 10.54
C GLY A 146 7.86 13.33 10.39
N GLU A 147 8.52 13.03 11.50
CA GLU A 147 9.89 12.51 11.50
C GLU A 147 9.90 11.05 11.02
N ILE A 148 10.82 10.73 10.11
CA ILE A 148 11.10 9.34 9.72
C ILE A 148 11.92 8.71 10.84
N VAL A 149 11.31 7.77 11.57
CA VAL A 149 11.95 7.11 12.71
C VAL A 149 12.65 5.81 12.32
N SER A 150 12.26 5.21 11.20
CA SER A 150 12.88 4.00 10.65
C SER A 150 12.63 3.91 9.15
N GLN A 151 13.56 3.27 8.45
CA GLN A 151 13.39 2.86 7.06
C GLN A 151 14.04 1.49 6.86
N ARG A 152 13.37 0.64 6.14
CA ARG A 152 13.86 -0.69 5.80
C ARG A 152 13.62 -0.93 4.31
N ARG A 153 14.63 -1.47 3.62
CA ARG A 153 14.42 -1.94 2.25
C ARG A 153 13.56 -3.19 2.27
N ASP A 154 12.54 -3.19 1.44
CA ASP A 154 11.71 -4.36 1.18
C ASP A 154 12.39 -5.18 0.06
N ASP A 155 12.85 -6.39 0.39
CA ASP A 155 13.60 -7.27 -0.51
C ASP A 155 12.70 -8.32 -1.18
#